data_00b1bc240284fabe5fbe9b373f6b733f
#
_entry.id   00b1bc240284fabe5fbe9b373f6b733f
#
_cell.length_a   1.000
_cell.length_b   1.000
_cell.length_c   1.000
_cell.angle_alpha   90.00
_cell.angle_beta   90.00
_cell.angle_gamma   90.00
#
_symmetry.space_group_name_H-M   'P 1'
#
loop_
_entity.id
_entity.type
_entity.pdbx_description
1 polymer ?
#
loop_
_entity_poly.entity_id
_entity_poly.type
_entity_poly.pdbx_seq_one_letter_code
_entity_poly.pdbx_strand_id
1 'polypeptide(L)'
;MPRSRFLDQREVLPDVRYRDKLVGKFVNTLMSGGKKSTAERICYGAFDSIQEKTGNDPLKVFKAAIDNVKPVVEVKSRRVGGASYQVPVEIRPARRISLALRWLAEYSRTRGGKSMRERLAAELLDASNNTGASVKKREDVHRMAEANKAFAHYRW
;
A
#
# COMPACT_ATOMS: atom_id res chain seq x y z
N MET A 1 -19.35 27.92 14.22
CA MET A 1 -18.21 28.00 13.31
C MET A 1 -18.44 27.02 12.18
N PRO A 2 -18.58 27.43 10.91
CA PRO A 2 -18.66 26.49 9.80
C PRO A 2 -17.33 25.79 9.66
N ARG A 3 -17.29 24.47 9.90
CA ARG A 3 -16.11 23.67 9.60
C ARG A 3 -16.03 23.53 8.08
N SER A 4 -15.01 24.12 7.47
CA SER A 4 -14.71 23.88 6.05
C SER A 4 -14.55 22.39 5.83
N ARG A 5 -15.51 21.76 5.13
CA ARG A 5 -15.52 20.33 4.83
C ARG A 5 -14.76 20.00 3.53
N PHE A 6 -14.42 21.02 2.79
CA PHE A 6 -13.74 20.90 1.50
C PHE A 6 -12.32 21.47 1.65
N LEU A 7 -11.41 20.63 2.12
CA LEU A 7 -10.00 20.87 1.88
C LEU A 7 -9.69 20.35 0.47
N ASP A 8 -9.29 21.24 -0.41
CA ASP A 8 -8.80 20.87 -1.72
C ASP A 8 -7.68 19.83 -1.54
N GLN A 9 -7.90 18.63 -2.06
CA GLN A 9 -6.89 17.59 -2.00
C GLN A 9 -5.72 18.01 -2.88
N ARG A 10 -4.57 18.27 -2.26
CA ARG A 10 -3.35 18.57 -3.00
C ARG A 10 -3.04 17.43 -3.97
N GLU A 11 -2.94 17.76 -5.25
CA GLU A 11 -2.51 16.79 -6.24
C GLU A 11 -1.04 16.41 -5.99
N VAL A 12 -0.78 15.10 -6.04
CA VAL A 12 0.59 14.61 -5.97
C VAL A 12 1.23 14.81 -7.33
N LEU A 13 2.32 15.57 -7.37
CA LEU A 13 3.12 15.73 -8.56
C LEU A 13 3.71 14.38 -8.99
N PRO A 14 3.80 14.13 -10.30
CA PRO A 14 4.47 12.93 -10.80
C PRO A 14 5.95 12.93 -10.39
N ASP A 15 6.50 11.74 -10.23
CA ASP A 15 7.92 11.57 -9.92
C ASP A 15 8.83 12.13 -11.02
N VAL A 16 9.97 12.68 -10.64
CA VAL A 16 10.89 13.35 -11.58
C VAL A 16 11.53 12.35 -12.54
N ARG A 17 11.95 11.16 -12.05
CA ARG A 17 12.66 10.14 -12.83
C ARG A 17 11.73 9.33 -13.73
N TYR A 18 10.62 8.86 -13.15
CA TYR A 18 9.69 7.94 -13.84
C TYR A 18 8.43 8.61 -14.37
N ARG A 19 8.21 9.90 -14.08
CA ARG A 19 7.04 10.69 -14.48
C ARG A 19 5.69 10.03 -14.16
N ASP A 20 5.66 9.18 -13.12
CA ASP A 20 4.49 8.42 -12.68
C ASP A 20 3.98 8.96 -11.33
N LYS A 21 2.66 9.26 -11.27
CA LYS A 21 1.99 9.73 -10.03
C LYS A 21 1.98 8.68 -8.92
N LEU A 22 1.98 7.37 -9.26
CA LEU A 22 2.01 6.29 -8.26
C LEU A 22 3.36 6.22 -7.56
N VAL A 23 4.46 6.40 -8.31
CA VAL A 23 5.82 6.46 -7.74
C VAL A 23 5.93 7.67 -6.81
N GLY A 24 5.44 8.84 -7.22
CA GLY A 24 5.41 10.02 -6.35
C GLY A 24 4.63 9.79 -5.04
N LYS A 25 3.46 9.13 -5.12
CA LYS A 25 2.68 8.72 -3.92
C LYS A 25 3.44 7.73 -3.05
N PHE A 26 4.16 6.80 -3.66
CA PHE A 26 4.93 5.80 -2.94
C PHE A 26 6.11 6.43 -2.20
N VAL A 27 6.86 7.33 -2.83
CA VAL A 27 7.93 8.10 -2.18
C VAL A 27 7.39 8.87 -0.98
N ASN A 28 6.23 9.52 -1.10
CA ASN A 28 5.59 10.20 0.02
C ASN A 28 5.19 9.24 1.15
N THR A 29 4.81 8.00 0.83
CA THR A 29 4.48 6.97 1.83
C THR A 29 5.73 6.40 2.51
N LEU A 30 6.83 6.28 1.78
CA LEU A 30 8.14 5.86 2.31
C LEU A 30 8.80 6.93 3.17
N MET A 31 8.48 8.19 2.93
CA MET A 31 9.10 9.33 3.63
C MET A 31 8.83 9.25 5.13
N SER A 32 9.87 9.51 5.92
CA SER A 32 9.81 9.65 7.38
C SER A 32 10.47 10.95 7.78
N GLY A 33 9.85 11.69 8.72
CA GLY A 33 10.39 12.95 9.22
C GLY A 33 10.60 14.04 8.16
N GLY A 34 9.83 14.02 7.06
CA GLY A 34 9.95 14.99 5.97
C GLY A 34 11.16 14.82 5.05
N LYS A 35 11.96 13.76 5.22
CA LYS A 35 13.20 13.52 4.45
C LYS A 35 12.90 12.94 3.07
N LYS A 36 12.36 13.76 2.15
CA LYS A 36 11.93 13.31 0.83
C LYS A 36 13.07 12.81 -0.04
N SER A 37 14.21 13.50 -0.07
CA SER A 37 15.39 13.10 -0.87
C SER A 37 15.93 11.72 -0.46
N THR A 38 15.88 11.39 0.82
CA THR A 38 16.27 10.07 1.33
C THR A 38 15.28 9.00 0.86
N ALA A 39 13.97 9.28 0.88
CA ALA A 39 12.94 8.36 0.39
C ALA A 39 13.06 8.12 -1.12
N GLU A 40 13.34 9.16 -1.90
CA GLU A 40 13.61 9.07 -3.34
C GLU A 40 14.82 8.19 -3.62
N ARG A 41 15.94 8.40 -2.90
CA ARG A 41 17.16 7.58 -3.05
C ARG A 41 16.92 6.12 -2.72
N ILE A 42 16.11 5.81 -1.70
CA ILE A 42 15.74 4.44 -1.35
C ILE A 42 14.89 3.82 -2.45
N CYS A 43 13.87 4.54 -2.94
CA CYS A 43 12.96 4.07 -3.97
C CYS A 43 13.69 3.79 -5.29
N TYR A 44 14.49 4.75 -5.76
CA TYR A 44 15.24 4.61 -7.00
C TYR A 44 16.29 3.49 -6.91
N GLY A 45 17.02 3.42 -5.80
CA GLY A 45 17.98 2.35 -5.60
C GLY A 45 17.34 0.96 -5.48
N ALA A 46 16.11 0.86 -4.98
CA ALA A 46 15.34 -0.39 -5.00
C ALA A 46 14.93 -0.76 -6.43
N PHE A 47 14.52 0.20 -7.24
CA PHE A 47 14.15 -0.01 -8.64
C PHE A 47 15.37 -0.41 -9.50
N ASP A 48 16.52 0.25 -9.28
CA ASP A 48 17.77 -0.14 -9.94
C ASP A 48 18.16 -1.58 -9.58
N SER A 49 18.05 -1.96 -8.29
CA SER A 49 18.31 -3.34 -7.84
C SER A 49 17.34 -4.38 -8.42
N ILE A 50 16.08 -4.00 -8.67
CA ILE A 50 15.11 -4.87 -9.34
C ILE A 50 15.52 -5.08 -10.80
N GLN A 51 15.89 -4.02 -11.50
CA GLN A 51 16.33 -4.08 -12.89
C GLN A 51 17.59 -4.94 -13.06
N GLU A 52 18.57 -4.78 -12.16
CA GLU A 52 19.81 -5.58 -12.15
C GLU A 52 19.54 -7.08 -11.93
N LYS A 53 18.60 -7.42 -11.05
CA LYS A 53 18.30 -8.81 -10.69
C LYS A 53 17.42 -9.53 -11.70
N THR A 54 16.46 -8.83 -12.30
CA THR A 54 15.42 -9.47 -13.15
C THR A 54 15.54 -9.11 -14.62
N GLY A 55 16.26 -8.04 -14.95
CA GLY A 55 16.26 -7.47 -16.31
C GLY A 55 14.93 -6.85 -16.75
N ASN A 56 13.90 -6.89 -15.90
CA ASN A 56 12.58 -6.36 -16.20
C ASN A 56 12.48 -4.86 -15.90
N ASP A 57 11.54 -4.18 -16.57
CA ASP A 57 11.19 -2.80 -16.25
C ASP A 57 10.68 -2.68 -14.81
N PRO A 58 11.38 -1.93 -13.93
CA PRO A 58 11.02 -1.80 -12.53
C PRO A 58 9.63 -1.17 -12.32
N LEU A 59 9.16 -0.32 -13.25
CA LEU A 59 7.81 0.23 -13.19
C LEU A 59 6.74 -0.84 -13.38
N LYS A 60 6.96 -1.79 -14.27
CA LYS A 60 6.02 -2.90 -14.49
C LYS A 60 5.96 -3.79 -13.26
N VAL A 61 7.11 -4.13 -12.67
CA VAL A 61 7.19 -4.92 -11.43
C VAL A 61 6.48 -4.18 -10.29
N PHE A 62 6.72 -2.90 -10.13
CA PHE A 62 6.06 -2.06 -9.11
C PHE A 62 4.53 -2.02 -9.28
N LYS A 63 4.02 -1.81 -10.50
CA LYS A 63 2.58 -1.81 -10.77
C LYS A 63 1.97 -3.19 -10.50
N ALA A 64 2.61 -4.26 -10.94
CA ALA A 64 2.17 -5.63 -10.65
C ALA A 64 2.13 -5.90 -9.13
N ALA A 65 3.16 -5.48 -8.39
CA ALA A 65 3.17 -5.60 -6.93
C ALA A 65 2.00 -4.86 -6.27
N ILE A 66 1.71 -3.63 -6.70
CA ILE A 66 0.55 -2.87 -6.20
C ILE A 66 -0.74 -3.62 -6.52
N ASP A 67 -0.91 -4.10 -7.75
CA ASP A 67 -2.13 -4.80 -8.18
C ASP A 67 -2.36 -6.08 -7.38
N ASN A 68 -1.30 -6.82 -7.07
CA ASN A 68 -1.37 -8.02 -6.24
C ASN A 68 -1.66 -7.73 -4.75
N VAL A 69 -1.25 -6.56 -4.23
CA VAL A 69 -1.43 -6.20 -2.81
C VAL A 69 -2.73 -5.44 -2.55
N LYS A 70 -3.37 -4.85 -3.55
CA LYS A 70 -4.63 -4.10 -3.37
C LYS A 70 -5.74 -4.95 -2.75
N PRO A 71 -6.28 -4.58 -1.59
CA PRO A 71 -7.45 -5.25 -1.02
C PRO A 71 -8.75 -4.78 -1.69
N VAL A 72 -9.70 -5.68 -1.86
CA VAL A 72 -11.05 -5.37 -2.36
C VAL A 72 -12.00 -5.00 -1.23
N VAL A 73 -11.85 -5.67 -0.08
CA VAL A 73 -12.69 -5.52 1.12
C VAL A 73 -11.85 -5.24 2.34
N GLU A 74 -12.39 -4.50 3.29
CA GLU A 74 -11.81 -4.28 4.62
C GLU A 74 -12.89 -4.50 5.67
N VAL A 75 -12.48 -4.74 6.92
CA VAL A 75 -13.39 -4.87 8.03
C VAL A 75 -13.37 -3.57 8.84
N LYS A 76 -14.55 -3.03 9.11
CA LYS A 76 -14.72 -1.85 9.96
C LYS A 76 -15.53 -2.20 11.19
N SER A 77 -15.06 -1.74 12.34
CA SER A 77 -15.81 -1.85 13.59
C SER A 77 -16.99 -0.90 13.58
N ARG A 78 -18.18 -1.41 13.92
CA ARG A 78 -19.41 -0.66 14.06
C ARG A 78 -20.11 -1.01 15.37
N ARG A 79 -20.55 0.00 16.08
CA ARG A 79 -21.28 -0.18 17.34
C ARG A 79 -22.79 -0.15 17.07
N VAL A 80 -23.47 -1.24 17.42
CA VAL A 80 -24.94 -1.38 17.30
C VAL A 80 -25.48 -1.91 18.61
N GLY A 81 -26.44 -1.21 19.23
CA GLY A 81 -27.07 -1.63 20.47
C GLY A 81 -26.11 -1.88 21.64
N GLY A 82 -24.98 -1.15 21.69
CA GLY A 82 -23.95 -1.33 22.73
C GLY A 82 -22.87 -2.37 22.43
N ALA A 83 -23.06 -3.26 21.46
CA ALA A 83 -22.07 -4.24 21.00
C ALA A 83 -21.29 -3.72 19.79
N SER A 84 -20.02 -4.11 19.68
CA SER A 84 -19.15 -3.75 18.55
C SER A 84 -19.05 -4.92 17.57
N TYR A 85 -19.50 -4.70 16.34
CA TYR A 85 -19.47 -5.71 15.27
C TYR A 85 -18.40 -5.34 14.24
N GLN A 86 -17.73 -6.36 13.70
CA GLN A 86 -16.77 -6.22 12.61
C GLN A 86 -17.53 -6.38 11.28
N VAL A 87 -17.76 -5.27 10.58
CA VAL A 87 -18.57 -5.25 9.35
C VAL A 87 -17.67 -5.20 8.13
N PRO A 88 -17.78 -6.15 7.18
CA PRO A 88 -17.05 -6.10 5.92
C PRO A 88 -17.60 -5.02 5.01
N VAL A 89 -16.71 -4.17 4.48
CA VAL A 89 -17.05 -3.04 3.61
C VAL A 89 -16.13 -3.05 2.39
N GLU A 90 -16.71 -2.80 1.22
CA GLU A 90 -15.91 -2.59 0.01
C GLU A 90 -15.06 -1.32 0.10
N ILE A 91 -13.85 -1.40 -0.43
CA ILE A 91 -12.90 -0.31 -0.38
C ILE A 91 -12.98 0.51 -1.67
N ARG A 92 -13.06 1.83 -1.55
CA ARG A 92 -13.01 2.74 -2.70
C ARG A 92 -11.65 2.61 -3.44
N PRO A 93 -11.61 2.72 -4.78
CA PRO A 93 -10.38 2.50 -5.57
C PRO A 93 -9.16 3.30 -5.09
N ALA A 94 -9.35 4.58 -4.77
CA ALA A 94 -8.25 5.43 -4.28
C ALA A 94 -7.67 4.93 -2.94
N ARG A 95 -8.52 4.38 -2.05
CA ARG A 95 -8.09 3.82 -0.77
C ARG A 95 -7.40 2.47 -0.94
N ARG A 96 -7.82 1.65 -1.91
CA ARG A 96 -7.13 0.37 -2.24
C ARG A 96 -5.65 0.61 -2.55
N ILE A 97 -5.37 1.60 -3.40
CA ILE A 97 -4.00 1.99 -3.75
C ILE A 97 -3.24 2.47 -2.52
N SER A 98 -3.86 3.35 -1.71
CA SER A 98 -3.20 3.90 -0.51
C SER A 98 -2.86 2.82 0.52
N LEU A 99 -3.72 1.80 0.68
CA LEU A 99 -3.46 0.65 1.56
C LEU A 99 -2.32 -0.21 1.02
N ALA A 100 -2.31 -0.51 -0.28
CA ALA A 100 -1.24 -1.29 -0.90
C ALA A 100 0.13 -0.62 -0.74
N LEU A 101 0.23 0.69 -1.02
CA LEU A 101 1.46 1.44 -0.85
C LEU A 101 1.94 1.46 0.61
N ARG A 102 1.01 1.60 1.55
CA ARG A 102 1.32 1.58 2.99
C ARG A 102 1.85 0.21 3.42
N TRP A 103 1.19 -0.88 3.04
CA TRP A 103 1.62 -2.22 3.40
C TRP A 103 2.98 -2.57 2.80
N LEU A 104 3.21 -2.26 1.53
CA LEU A 104 4.52 -2.43 0.90
C LEU A 104 5.64 -1.69 1.66
N ALA A 105 5.39 -0.44 2.07
CA ALA A 105 6.35 0.34 2.85
C ALA A 105 6.54 -0.22 4.26
N GLU A 106 5.49 -0.66 4.93
CA GLU A 106 5.51 -1.20 6.29
C GLU A 106 6.26 -2.54 6.34
N TYR A 107 5.89 -3.49 5.48
CA TYR A 107 6.52 -4.80 5.46
C TYR A 107 7.95 -4.78 4.93
N SER A 108 8.30 -3.86 4.06
CA SER A 108 9.70 -3.63 3.69
C SER A 108 10.55 -3.13 4.88
N ARG A 109 9.98 -2.40 5.84
CA ARG A 109 10.68 -1.95 7.05
C ARG A 109 10.90 -3.07 8.06
N THR A 110 9.93 -3.96 8.20
CA THR A 110 10.02 -5.11 9.14
C THR A 110 10.84 -6.27 8.61
N ARG A 111 11.06 -6.32 7.28
CA ARG A 111 11.86 -7.37 6.64
C ARG A 111 13.32 -7.32 7.09
N GLY A 112 13.96 -8.47 7.27
CA GLY A 112 15.40 -8.58 7.49
C GLY A 112 16.19 -8.15 6.24
N GLY A 113 17.38 -7.58 6.44
CA GLY A 113 18.27 -7.15 5.35
C GLY A 113 19.16 -5.98 5.77
N LYS A 114 20.28 -5.79 5.05
CA LYS A 114 21.31 -4.78 5.42
C LYS A 114 20.80 -3.35 5.20
N SER A 115 20.13 -3.06 4.07
CA SER A 115 19.70 -1.73 3.73
C SER A 115 18.18 -1.70 3.42
N MET A 116 17.55 -0.54 3.65
CA MET A 116 16.14 -0.35 3.28
C MET A 116 15.92 -0.52 1.77
N ARG A 117 16.90 -0.19 0.95
CA ARG A 117 16.90 -0.35 -0.49
C ARG A 117 16.74 -1.82 -0.91
N GLU A 118 17.55 -2.70 -0.32
CA GLU A 118 17.49 -4.14 -0.56
C GLU A 118 16.19 -4.78 -0.07
N ARG A 119 15.77 -4.38 1.13
CA ARG A 119 14.51 -4.85 1.74
C ARG A 119 13.29 -4.49 0.90
N LEU A 120 13.26 -3.24 0.41
CA LEU A 120 12.20 -2.76 -0.46
C LEU A 120 12.19 -3.48 -1.81
N ALA A 121 13.36 -3.65 -2.44
CA ALA A 121 13.47 -4.38 -3.70
C ALA A 121 12.98 -5.82 -3.57
N ALA A 122 13.39 -6.51 -2.50
CA ALA A 122 12.96 -7.88 -2.24
C ALA A 122 11.43 -7.98 -1.99
N GLU A 123 10.84 -7.06 -1.21
CA GLU A 123 9.40 -7.06 -0.96
C GLU A 123 8.60 -6.79 -2.25
N LEU A 124 9.06 -5.86 -3.10
CA LEU A 124 8.41 -5.58 -4.38
C LEU A 124 8.47 -6.76 -5.34
N LEU A 125 9.60 -7.48 -5.39
CA LEU A 125 9.73 -8.70 -6.20
C LEU A 125 8.81 -9.81 -5.71
N ASP A 126 8.79 -10.08 -4.40
CA ASP A 126 7.92 -11.08 -3.82
C ASP A 126 6.45 -10.73 -4.08
N ALA A 127 6.07 -9.46 -3.86
CA ALA A 127 4.70 -8.99 -4.11
C ALA A 127 4.30 -9.07 -5.60
N SER A 128 5.22 -8.82 -6.52
CA SER A 128 4.95 -8.98 -7.96
C SER A 128 4.67 -10.42 -8.34
N ASN A 129 5.29 -11.37 -7.63
CA ASN A 129 5.07 -12.81 -7.78
C ASN A 129 3.89 -13.35 -6.93
N ASN A 130 3.07 -12.45 -6.39
CA ASN A 130 1.94 -12.77 -5.51
C ASN A 130 2.34 -13.53 -4.25
N THR A 131 3.50 -13.24 -3.70
CA THR A 131 4.07 -13.80 -2.47
C THR A 131 4.50 -12.68 -1.51
N GLY A 132 5.01 -13.03 -0.34
CA GLY A 132 5.54 -12.06 0.61
C GLY A 132 4.53 -11.57 1.66
N ALA A 133 5.03 -10.79 2.61
CA ALA A 133 4.27 -10.37 3.78
C ALA A 133 3.13 -9.39 3.45
N SER A 134 3.32 -8.53 2.46
CA SER A 134 2.29 -7.59 2.00
C SER A 134 1.09 -8.30 1.37
N VAL A 135 1.35 -9.35 0.58
CA VAL A 135 0.29 -10.18 -0.02
C VAL A 135 -0.43 -10.98 1.06
N LYS A 136 0.32 -11.57 1.99
CA LYS A 136 -0.27 -12.27 3.14
C LYS A 136 -1.21 -11.35 3.95
N LYS A 137 -0.83 -10.09 4.14
CA LYS A 137 -1.70 -9.09 4.80
C LYS A 137 -3.02 -8.88 4.05
N ARG A 138 -2.99 -8.79 2.72
CA ARG A 138 -4.20 -8.73 1.90
C ARG A 138 -5.08 -9.95 2.13
N GLU A 139 -4.50 -11.15 2.11
CA GLU A 139 -5.23 -12.41 2.33
C GLU A 139 -5.83 -12.48 3.72
N ASP A 140 -5.09 -12.07 4.76
CA ASP A 140 -5.60 -12.03 6.13
C ASP A 140 -6.80 -11.06 6.28
N VAL A 141 -6.72 -9.89 5.63
CA VAL A 141 -7.83 -8.92 5.62
C VAL A 141 -9.06 -9.49 4.88
N HIS A 142 -8.86 -10.16 3.75
CA HIS A 142 -9.95 -10.81 3.00
C HIS A 142 -10.55 -11.96 3.80
N ARG A 143 -9.72 -12.78 4.47
CA ARG A 143 -10.18 -13.87 5.36
C ARG A 143 -11.00 -13.35 6.51
N MET A 144 -10.55 -12.25 7.16
CA MET A 144 -11.33 -11.60 8.22
C MET A 144 -12.67 -11.08 7.70
N ALA A 145 -12.69 -10.48 6.50
CA ALA A 145 -13.92 -9.99 5.90
C ALA A 145 -14.91 -11.14 5.58
N GLU A 146 -14.40 -12.27 5.12
CA GLU A 146 -15.20 -13.46 4.83
C GLU A 146 -15.76 -14.09 6.10
N ALA A 147 -14.95 -14.22 7.16
CA ALA A 147 -15.38 -14.71 8.46
C ALA A 147 -16.50 -13.85 9.08
N ASN A 148 -16.49 -12.55 8.82
CA ASN A 148 -17.49 -11.61 9.31
C ASN A 148 -18.62 -11.33 8.30
N LYS A 149 -18.75 -12.11 7.23
CA LYS A 149 -19.76 -11.92 6.19
C LYS A 149 -21.19 -11.92 6.71
N ALA A 150 -21.48 -12.65 7.79
CA ALA A 150 -22.78 -12.66 8.44
C ALA A 150 -23.24 -11.28 8.93
N PHE A 151 -22.30 -10.36 9.24
CA PHE A 151 -22.57 -9.01 9.71
C PHE A 151 -22.67 -7.98 8.57
N ALA A 152 -22.60 -8.41 7.31
CA ALA A 152 -22.67 -7.50 6.15
C ALA A 152 -23.97 -6.69 6.09
N HIS A 153 -25.08 -7.20 6.66
CA HIS A 153 -26.36 -6.50 6.73
C HIS A 153 -26.33 -5.26 7.65
N TYR A 154 -25.35 -5.11 8.52
CA TYR A 154 -25.12 -3.90 9.30
C TYR A 154 -24.37 -2.80 8.49
N ARG A 155 -24.13 -3.03 7.22
CA ARG A 155 -23.53 -2.06 6.30
C ARG A 155 -24.52 -0.92 6.00
N TRP A 156 -24.02 0.29 5.91
CA TRP A 156 -24.75 1.50 5.51
C TRP A 156 -24.16 2.13 4.26
#